data_faecf7840a31f645bb0ca450516146a4
#
_entry.id   faecf7840a31f645bb0ca450516146a4
#
_cell.length_a   1.000
_cell.length_b   1.000
_cell.length_c   1.000
_cell.angle_alpha   90.00
_cell.angle_beta   90.00
_cell.angle_gamma   90.00
#
_symmetry.space_group_name_H-M   'P 1'
#
loop_
_entity.id
_entity.type
_entity.pdbx_description
1 polymer ?
#
loop_
_entity_poly.entity_id
_entity_poly.type
_entity_poly.pdbx_seq_one_letter_code
_entity_poly.pdbx_strand_id
1 'polypeptide(L)'
;PEEIKGQPVIELAPYIFSAQEDYEPEDRSDAFWWGEGEPEELSIVNGNALTELKLPRTLKKVGAYGFYNCENLRSLELYSTTMDWGAGVFTGCFGVEAIRIYVDETQKSCMKELLMELRQSLVVSYVGKGQAMLIFSDFFEEAVENTPARILVTNTHGCGKQYRNAFVRTQFQFHEYDSLFPYVKVQEPESLVCRLALGRLMFPYESAYQNQYEEYVKAHNVEAASQAMERGAQEEVRWLLEHIPFSKEELEQVISLAVNGPGGSLVSELMDQKRKQGSVKRRRFQL
;
A
#
# COMPACT_ATOMS: atom_id res chain seq x y z
N PRO A 1 21.85 1.59 -3.54
CA PRO A 1 22.70 0.49 -4.03
C PRO A 1 22.79 -0.64 -3.03
N GLU A 2 23.02 -1.87 -3.49
CA GLU A 2 23.26 -3.03 -2.61
C GLU A 2 24.67 -2.98 -1.99
N GLU A 3 25.63 -2.38 -2.73
CA GLU A 3 27.04 -2.29 -2.34
C GLU A 3 27.62 -0.91 -2.66
N ILE A 4 28.55 -0.49 -1.83
CA ILE A 4 29.39 0.71 -2.03
C ILE A 4 30.85 0.27 -1.95
N LYS A 5 31.66 0.52 -3.00
CA LYS A 5 33.06 0.08 -3.09
C LYS A 5 33.28 -1.41 -2.78
N GLY A 6 32.34 -2.27 -3.21
CA GLY A 6 32.39 -3.72 -2.95
C GLY A 6 32.05 -4.12 -1.51
N GLN A 7 31.58 -3.21 -0.68
CA GLN A 7 31.07 -3.49 0.65
C GLN A 7 29.54 -3.41 0.67
N PRO A 8 28.83 -4.40 1.25
CA PRO A 8 27.38 -4.37 1.32
C PRO A 8 26.88 -3.22 2.19
N VAL A 9 25.79 -2.57 1.73
CA VAL A 9 25.10 -1.55 2.53
C VAL A 9 24.25 -2.26 3.57
N ILE A 10 24.69 -2.21 4.83
CA ILE A 10 24.03 -2.91 5.96
C ILE A 10 23.37 -1.98 6.95
N GLU A 11 23.73 -0.70 6.95
CA GLU A 11 23.23 0.32 7.89
C GLU A 11 23.04 1.65 7.16
N LEU A 12 21.96 2.37 7.51
CA LEU A 12 21.74 3.77 7.19
C LEU A 12 21.91 4.60 8.46
N ALA A 13 22.65 5.70 8.36
CA ALA A 13 22.88 6.62 9.48
C ALA A 13 21.60 7.32 9.94
N PRO A 14 21.53 7.82 11.19
CA PRO A 14 20.46 8.71 11.61
C PRO A 14 20.35 9.94 10.70
N TYR A 15 19.12 10.42 10.47
CA TYR A 15 18.80 11.60 9.67
C TYR A 15 19.31 11.59 8.21
N ILE A 16 19.71 10.44 7.67
CA ILE A 16 20.40 10.35 6.36
C ILE A 16 19.62 10.98 5.18
N PHE A 17 18.30 10.92 5.21
CA PHE A 17 17.42 11.53 4.22
C PHE A 17 16.40 12.48 4.86
N SER A 18 16.69 12.99 6.06
CA SER A 18 15.82 13.97 6.70
C SER A 18 15.60 15.20 5.80
N ALA A 19 14.36 15.67 5.75
CA ALA A 19 14.01 16.91 5.04
C ALA A 19 14.37 18.19 5.84
N GLN A 20 14.98 18.06 7.02
CA GLN A 20 15.36 19.18 7.84
C GLN A 20 16.53 19.93 7.16
N GLU A 21 16.34 21.22 6.89
CA GLU A 21 17.25 22.05 6.09
C GLU A 21 18.56 22.44 6.84
N ASP A 22 18.60 22.28 8.16
CA ASP A 22 19.67 22.83 9.00
C ASP A 22 20.90 21.91 9.17
N TYR A 23 20.97 20.78 8.47
CA TYR A 23 22.12 19.88 8.55
C TYR A 23 23.16 20.21 7.49
N GLU A 24 24.13 21.04 7.82
CA GLU A 24 25.41 21.10 7.09
C GLU A 24 26.36 20.08 7.70
N PRO A 25 26.86 19.09 6.95
CA PRO A 25 27.87 18.18 7.49
C PRO A 25 29.15 18.98 7.80
N GLU A 26 29.57 18.95 9.07
CA GLU A 26 30.75 19.65 9.53
C GLU A 26 32.05 19.15 8.89
N ASP A 27 32.04 17.89 8.43
CA ASP A 27 33.18 17.26 7.77
C ASP A 27 32.70 16.52 6.49
N ARG A 28 33.28 16.89 5.36
CA ARG A 28 33.06 16.28 4.05
C ARG A 28 34.21 15.38 3.60
N SER A 29 35.17 15.12 4.46
CA SER A 29 36.38 14.34 4.11
C SER A 29 36.04 12.90 3.65
N ASP A 30 34.94 12.36 4.13
CA ASP A 30 34.46 11.02 3.78
C ASP A 30 33.37 11.01 2.70
N ALA A 31 33.07 12.17 2.06
CA ALA A 31 32.09 12.24 0.97
C ALA A 31 32.52 11.37 -0.22
N PHE A 32 31.57 10.58 -0.72
CA PHE A 32 31.79 9.66 -1.82
C PHE A 32 30.92 10.05 -3.02
N TRP A 33 31.55 10.19 -4.19
CA TRP A 33 30.92 10.58 -5.45
C TRP A 33 30.75 9.39 -6.39
N TRP A 34 29.58 9.25 -6.99
CA TRP A 34 29.27 8.19 -7.95
C TRP A 34 29.51 8.57 -9.41
N GLY A 35 30.02 9.77 -9.72
CA GLY A 35 30.27 10.27 -11.06
C GLY A 35 31.74 10.46 -11.38
N GLU A 36 32.05 10.85 -12.62
CA GLU A 36 33.38 11.31 -13.02
C GLU A 36 33.59 12.75 -12.56
N GLY A 37 34.39 12.96 -11.50
CA GLY A 37 34.72 14.26 -10.94
C GLY A 37 33.79 14.73 -9.80
N GLU A 38 34.26 15.73 -9.04
CA GLU A 38 33.43 16.42 -8.04
C GLU A 38 32.41 17.31 -8.76
N PRO A 39 31.14 17.30 -8.33
CA PRO A 39 30.15 18.20 -8.91
C PRO A 39 30.50 19.66 -8.61
N GLU A 40 30.39 20.53 -9.62
CA GLU A 40 30.66 21.97 -9.50
C GLU A 40 29.72 22.66 -8.49
N GLU A 41 28.49 22.14 -8.32
CA GLU A 41 27.54 22.56 -7.29
C GLU A 41 26.97 21.34 -6.57
N LEU A 42 27.09 21.32 -5.24
CA LEU A 42 26.48 20.32 -4.37
C LEU A 42 25.01 20.68 -4.16
N SER A 43 24.12 20.05 -4.90
CA SER A 43 22.72 20.04 -4.52
C SER A 43 22.52 19.00 -3.41
N ILE A 44 22.17 19.46 -2.22
CA ILE A 44 21.75 18.56 -1.14
C ILE A 44 20.45 17.88 -1.60
N VAL A 45 20.50 16.57 -1.80
CA VAL A 45 19.27 15.77 -1.96
C VAL A 45 18.69 15.59 -0.58
N ASN A 46 17.88 16.56 -0.16
CA ASN A 46 17.12 16.44 1.08
C ASN A 46 15.87 15.57 0.88
N GLY A 47 15.25 15.15 1.97
CA GLY A 47 14.07 14.28 1.94
C GLY A 47 12.86 14.85 1.19
N ASN A 48 12.81 16.16 0.91
CA ASN A 48 11.74 16.77 0.12
C ASN A 48 11.77 16.37 -1.36
N ALA A 49 12.93 15.97 -1.89
CA ALA A 49 13.05 15.46 -3.25
C ALA A 49 12.69 13.96 -3.36
N LEU A 50 12.54 13.26 -2.23
CA LEU A 50 12.36 11.83 -2.20
C LEU A 50 10.89 11.46 -2.42
N THR A 51 10.59 10.82 -3.55
CA THR A 51 9.24 10.33 -3.89
C THR A 51 9.12 8.81 -3.78
N GLU A 52 10.21 8.09 -4.06
CA GLU A 52 10.29 6.63 -3.98
C GLU A 52 11.55 6.23 -3.24
N LEU A 53 11.43 5.19 -2.40
CA LEU A 53 12.54 4.65 -1.64
C LEU A 53 12.64 3.14 -1.86
N LYS A 54 13.82 2.69 -2.35
CA LYS A 54 14.14 1.25 -2.45
C LYS A 54 15.31 0.94 -1.55
N LEU A 55 15.05 0.15 -0.51
CA LEU A 55 16.06 -0.27 0.44
C LEU A 55 16.72 -1.57 -0.01
N PRO A 56 18.05 -1.70 0.12
CA PRO A 56 18.77 -2.88 -0.32
C PRO A 56 18.46 -4.12 0.54
N ARG A 57 18.55 -5.30 -0.06
CA ARG A 57 18.33 -6.58 0.65
C ARG A 57 19.32 -6.80 1.80
N THR A 58 20.51 -6.26 1.66
CA THR A 58 21.60 -6.37 2.65
C THR A 58 21.37 -5.56 3.91
N LEU A 59 20.42 -4.59 3.88
CA LEU A 59 20.17 -3.67 4.97
C LEU A 59 19.66 -4.38 6.22
N LYS A 60 20.25 -4.06 7.37
CA LYS A 60 19.90 -4.62 8.68
C LYS A 60 19.41 -3.56 9.65
N LYS A 61 19.86 -2.31 9.47
CA LYS A 61 19.58 -1.21 10.39
C LYS A 61 19.30 0.09 9.66
N VAL A 62 18.32 0.84 10.17
CA VAL A 62 18.02 2.23 9.78
C VAL A 62 18.12 3.09 11.03
N GLY A 63 18.92 4.12 10.99
CA GLY A 63 19.13 5.05 12.10
C GLY A 63 17.88 5.86 12.44
N ALA A 64 17.82 6.42 13.65
CA ALA A 64 16.70 7.23 14.11
C ALA A 64 16.45 8.42 13.17
N TYR A 65 15.15 8.71 12.92
CA TYR A 65 14.72 9.83 12.07
C TYR A 65 15.31 9.80 10.64
N GLY A 66 15.62 8.60 10.13
CA GLY A 66 16.30 8.42 8.84
C GLY A 66 15.61 9.09 7.67
N PHE A 67 14.28 9.16 7.68
CA PHE A 67 13.44 9.79 6.66
C PHE A 67 12.50 10.86 7.26
N TYR A 68 12.98 11.58 8.27
CA TYR A 68 12.21 12.59 8.98
C TYR A 68 11.68 13.68 8.03
N ASN A 69 10.34 13.92 8.08
CA ASN A 69 9.63 14.91 7.26
C ASN A 69 9.77 14.72 5.73
N CYS A 70 9.99 13.51 5.23
CA CYS A 70 9.92 13.22 3.80
C CYS A 70 8.46 13.24 3.31
N GLU A 71 7.83 14.40 3.26
CA GLU A 71 6.40 14.57 2.97
C GLU A 71 6.01 14.16 1.55
N ASN A 72 6.97 14.22 0.61
CA ASN A 72 6.77 13.82 -0.79
C ASN A 72 6.99 12.32 -1.05
N LEU A 73 7.45 11.56 -0.06
CA LEU A 73 7.64 10.13 -0.19
C LEU A 73 6.28 9.43 -0.35
N ARG A 74 6.10 8.69 -1.47
CA ARG A 74 4.86 8.00 -1.84
C ARG A 74 4.98 6.49 -1.75
N SER A 75 6.15 5.94 -2.07
CA SER A 75 6.31 4.49 -2.13
C SER A 75 7.59 4.01 -1.47
N LEU A 76 7.47 2.85 -0.80
CA LEU A 76 8.56 2.14 -0.17
C LEU A 76 8.70 0.74 -0.76
N GLU A 77 9.94 0.33 -1.06
CA GLU A 77 10.27 -1.06 -1.42
C GLU A 77 11.35 -1.55 -0.48
N LEU A 78 11.10 -2.64 0.24
CA LEU A 78 11.99 -3.11 1.30
C LEU A 78 11.88 -4.61 1.58
N TYR A 79 12.81 -5.12 2.38
CA TYR A 79 12.87 -6.51 2.82
C TYR A 79 12.51 -6.62 4.31
N SER A 80 11.70 -7.61 4.66
CA SER A 80 11.20 -7.82 6.02
C SER A 80 12.30 -8.13 7.04
N THR A 81 13.51 -8.44 6.56
CA THR A 81 14.67 -8.80 7.38
C THR A 81 15.46 -7.61 7.91
N THR A 82 15.08 -6.38 7.58
CA THR A 82 15.62 -5.16 8.21
C THR A 82 14.96 -5.01 9.58
N MET A 83 15.65 -5.43 10.64
CA MET A 83 15.04 -5.59 11.97
C MET A 83 15.34 -4.47 12.96
N ASP A 84 16.35 -3.66 12.71
CA ASP A 84 16.72 -2.55 13.59
C ASP A 84 16.25 -1.22 12.98
N TRP A 85 15.07 -0.77 13.40
CA TRP A 85 14.51 0.51 13.03
C TRP A 85 14.66 1.48 14.18
N GLY A 86 15.42 2.56 13.96
CA GLY A 86 15.58 3.62 14.93
C GLY A 86 14.26 4.31 15.26
N ALA A 87 14.26 5.12 16.31
CA ALA A 87 13.07 5.86 16.71
C ALA A 87 12.64 6.84 15.62
N GLY A 88 11.33 6.88 15.30
CA GLY A 88 10.72 7.87 14.44
C GLY A 88 11.25 7.90 13.00
N VAL A 89 11.65 6.76 12.44
CA VAL A 89 12.28 6.68 11.11
C VAL A 89 11.43 7.35 10.03
N PHE A 90 10.12 7.19 10.08
CA PHE A 90 9.15 7.76 9.12
C PHE A 90 8.30 8.88 9.72
N THR A 91 8.75 9.51 10.81
CA THR A 91 8.01 10.66 11.39
C THR A 91 7.89 11.78 10.36
N GLY A 92 6.64 12.23 10.10
CA GLY A 92 6.35 13.24 9.09
C GLY A 92 6.20 12.72 7.65
N CYS A 93 6.35 11.42 7.40
CA CYS A 93 6.16 10.80 6.07
C CYS A 93 4.68 10.51 5.79
N PHE A 94 3.80 11.51 5.90
CA PHE A 94 2.35 11.32 5.72
C PHE A 94 1.93 11.02 4.29
N GLY A 95 2.83 11.25 3.32
CA GLY A 95 2.58 11.01 1.90
C GLY A 95 2.71 9.56 1.44
N VAL A 96 3.21 8.65 2.29
CA VAL A 96 3.38 7.24 1.92
C VAL A 96 2.04 6.57 1.70
N GLU A 97 1.83 6.03 0.50
CA GLU A 97 0.59 5.36 0.07
C GLU A 97 0.80 3.87 -0.24
N ALA A 98 2.01 3.50 -0.68
CA ALA A 98 2.31 2.16 -1.16
C ALA A 98 3.59 1.60 -0.52
N ILE A 99 3.53 0.32 -0.13
CA ILE A 99 4.67 -0.44 0.37
C ILE A 99 4.76 -1.75 -0.40
N ARG A 100 5.92 -2.03 -0.98
CA ARG A 100 6.26 -3.37 -1.46
C ARG A 100 7.23 -4.00 -0.46
N ILE A 101 6.81 -5.09 0.15
CA ILE A 101 7.62 -5.78 1.15
C ILE A 101 7.91 -7.23 0.71
N TYR A 102 9.19 -7.56 0.62
CA TYR A 102 9.67 -8.93 0.38
C TYR A 102 9.82 -9.64 1.72
N VAL A 103 8.98 -10.64 1.97
CA VAL A 103 8.90 -11.32 3.27
C VAL A 103 9.57 -12.68 3.23
N ASP A 104 10.54 -12.86 4.11
CA ASP A 104 11.07 -14.18 4.44
C ASP A 104 10.26 -14.75 5.62
N GLU A 105 9.32 -15.64 5.30
CA GLU A 105 8.41 -16.23 6.30
C GLU A 105 9.11 -17.17 7.29
N THR A 106 10.39 -17.48 7.06
CA THR A 106 11.20 -18.32 7.96
C THR A 106 11.90 -17.51 9.06
N GLN A 107 11.93 -16.18 8.91
CA GLN A 107 12.61 -15.24 9.79
C GLN A 107 11.64 -14.27 10.46
N LYS A 108 12.15 -13.51 11.43
CA LYS A 108 11.41 -12.36 11.98
C LYS A 108 11.20 -11.30 10.90
N SER A 109 10.10 -10.58 10.99
CA SER A 109 9.70 -9.55 10.02
C SER A 109 9.50 -8.21 10.71
N CYS A 110 10.00 -7.12 10.09
CA CYS A 110 9.78 -5.74 10.52
C CYS A 110 8.41 -5.18 10.11
N MET A 111 7.60 -5.95 9.37
CA MET A 111 6.34 -5.45 8.77
C MET A 111 5.39 -4.85 9.81
N LYS A 112 5.31 -5.44 11.00
CA LYS A 112 4.42 -4.93 12.06
C LYS A 112 4.83 -3.56 12.55
N GLU A 113 6.11 -3.38 12.86
CA GLU A 113 6.69 -2.12 13.33
C GLU A 113 6.47 -1.02 12.31
N LEU A 114 6.77 -1.30 11.04
CA LEU A 114 6.59 -0.39 9.93
C LEU A 114 5.12 0.05 9.77
N LEU A 115 4.17 -0.90 9.79
CA LEU A 115 2.75 -0.61 9.66
C LEU A 115 2.19 0.17 10.86
N MET A 116 2.74 0.00 12.05
CA MET A 116 2.32 0.75 13.24
C MET A 116 2.87 2.18 13.27
N GLU A 117 4.00 2.43 12.63
CA GLU A 117 4.56 3.78 12.49
C GLU A 117 3.81 4.57 11.41
N LEU A 118 3.52 3.95 10.26
CA LEU A 118 2.78 4.54 9.14
C LEU A 118 1.27 4.34 9.35
N ARG A 119 0.61 5.33 9.96
CA ARG A 119 -0.79 5.24 10.40
C ARG A 119 -1.84 5.60 9.35
N GLN A 120 -1.40 6.23 8.25
CA GLN A 120 -2.25 6.58 7.11
C GLN A 120 -2.72 5.34 6.33
N SER A 121 -3.66 5.54 5.40
CA SER A 121 -4.11 4.47 4.51
C SER A 121 -2.96 3.97 3.63
N LEU A 122 -2.77 2.65 3.57
CA LEU A 122 -1.65 2.01 2.88
C LEU A 122 -2.11 0.86 1.98
N VAL A 123 -1.46 0.75 0.83
CA VAL A 123 -1.49 -0.44 -0.02
C VAL A 123 -0.19 -1.20 0.16
N VAL A 124 -0.28 -2.43 0.60
CA VAL A 124 0.90 -3.27 0.82
C VAL A 124 0.93 -4.42 -0.19
N SER A 125 1.90 -4.39 -1.09
CA SER A 125 2.26 -5.53 -1.94
C SER A 125 3.14 -6.49 -1.13
N TYR A 126 2.52 -7.52 -0.56
CA TYR A 126 3.21 -8.59 0.17
C TYR A 126 3.78 -9.61 -0.83
N VAL A 127 5.08 -9.86 -0.77
CA VAL A 127 5.79 -10.81 -1.63
C VAL A 127 6.54 -11.80 -0.73
N GLY A 128 5.93 -12.95 -0.46
CA GLY A 128 6.49 -14.04 0.34
C GLY A 128 6.53 -15.33 -0.47
N LYS A 129 6.07 -16.45 0.10
CA LYS A 129 5.86 -17.72 -0.66
C LYS A 129 4.82 -17.57 -1.77
N GLY A 130 3.89 -16.65 -1.61
CA GLY A 130 2.92 -16.18 -2.59
C GLY A 130 2.92 -14.66 -2.65
N GLN A 131 1.96 -14.11 -3.39
CA GLN A 131 1.73 -12.67 -3.47
C GLN A 131 0.37 -12.33 -2.90
N ALA A 132 0.27 -11.17 -2.25
CA ALA A 132 -1.00 -10.61 -1.81
C ALA A 132 -0.97 -9.08 -1.90
N MET A 133 -2.12 -8.49 -2.21
CA MET A 133 -2.34 -7.06 -2.05
C MET A 133 -3.21 -6.85 -0.81
N LEU A 134 -2.68 -6.15 0.17
CA LEU A 134 -3.31 -5.87 1.45
C LEU A 134 -3.60 -4.37 1.56
N ILE A 135 -4.80 -4.04 1.97
CA ILE A 135 -5.20 -2.65 2.20
C ILE A 135 -5.33 -2.44 3.71
N PHE A 136 -4.65 -1.42 4.20
CA PHE A 136 -4.75 -0.98 5.59
C PHE A 136 -5.39 0.40 5.60
N SER A 137 -6.56 0.55 6.21
CA SER A 137 -7.15 1.86 6.45
C SER A 137 -6.30 2.67 7.42
N ASP A 138 -6.50 3.96 7.44
CA ASP A 138 -5.92 4.83 8.46
C ASP A 138 -6.53 4.58 9.84
N PHE A 139 -5.85 5.07 10.85
CA PHE A 139 -6.35 5.16 12.20
C PHE A 139 -5.64 6.29 12.95
N PHE A 140 -6.33 6.85 13.92
CA PHE A 140 -5.71 7.76 14.87
C PHE A 140 -6.14 7.43 16.30
N GLU A 141 -5.32 7.86 17.22
CA GLU A 141 -5.54 7.66 18.65
C GLU A 141 -5.67 9.03 19.32
N GLU A 142 -6.75 9.19 20.07
CA GLU A 142 -7.03 10.36 20.86
C GLU A 142 -6.91 10.01 22.34
N ALA A 143 -6.07 10.75 23.06
CA ALA A 143 -5.99 10.65 24.51
C ALA A 143 -6.96 11.64 25.15
N VAL A 144 -7.98 11.12 25.84
CA VAL A 144 -8.98 11.93 26.54
C VAL A 144 -8.77 11.79 28.04
N GLU A 145 -8.58 12.90 28.74
CA GLU A 145 -8.54 12.92 30.21
C GLU A 145 -9.98 12.88 30.74
N ASN A 146 -10.30 11.83 31.48
CA ASN A 146 -11.58 11.71 32.17
C ASN A 146 -11.48 12.40 33.56
N THR A 147 -12.00 13.61 33.64
CA THR A 147 -12.17 14.33 34.92
C THR A 147 -13.50 13.93 35.54
N PRO A 148 -13.59 13.66 36.87
CA PRO A 148 -12.67 14.00 37.93
C PRO A 148 -11.59 12.93 38.27
N ALA A 149 -11.63 11.75 37.64
CA ALA A 149 -10.78 10.63 38.01
C ALA A 149 -9.32 10.77 37.53
N ARG A 150 -9.01 11.73 36.65
CA ARG A 150 -7.69 11.96 36.04
C ARG A 150 -7.13 10.70 35.34
N ILE A 151 -8.02 9.89 34.78
CA ILE A 151 -7.65 8.71 34.02
C ILE A 151 -7.54 9.12 32.56
N LEU A 152 -6.37 8.87 31.95
CA LEU A 152 -6.19 8.99 30.51
C LEU A 152 -6.79 7.76 29.85
N VAL A 153 -7.77 7.98 28.98
CA VAL A 153 -8.37 6.94 28.14
C VAL A 153 -7.95 7.20 26.72
N THR A 154 -7.39 6.19 26.07
CA THR A 154 -7.03 6.28 24.64
C THR A 154 -8.18 5.71 23.82
N ASN A 155 -8.82 6.56 23.04
CA ASN A 155 -9.81 6.16 22.04
C ASN A 155 -9.14 5.96 20.70
N THR A 156 -9.40 4.83 20.06
CA THR A 156 -8.92 4.55 18.70
C THR A 156 -10.05 4.74 17.71
N HIS A 157 -9.80 5.50 16.67
CA HIS A 157 -10.73 5.79 15.57
C HIS A 157 -10.23 5.13 14.29
N GLY A 158 -11.14 4.55 13.49
CA GLY A 158 -10.85 3.77 12.29
C GLY A 158 -10.50 2.31 12.56
N CYS A 159 -10.67 1.47 11.55
CA CYS A 159 -10.36 0.03 11.62
C CYS A 159 -8.86 -0.29 11.43
N GLY A 160 -8.07 0.68 11.01
CA GLY A 160 -6.70 0.48 10.60
C GLY A 160 -5.78 -0.12 11.66
N LYS A 161 -6.00 0.20 12.92
CA LYS A 161 -5.23 -0.40 14.03
C LYS A 161 -5.49 -1.89 14.18
N GLN A 162 -6.74 -2.33 14.00
CA GLN A 162 -7.11 -3.74 14.11
C GLN A 162 -6.42 -4.56 13.02
N TYR A 163 -6.45 -4.09 11.77
CA TYR A 163 -5.74 -4.72 10.66
C TYR A 163 -4.23 -4.82 10.87
N ARG A 164 -3.62 -3.77 11.46
CA ARG A 164 -2.18 -3.73 11.78
C ARG A 164 -1.80 -4.63 12.96
N ASN A 165 -2.78 -5.18 13.67
CA ASN A 165 -2.58 -6.17 14.73
C ASN A 165 -2.79 -7.63 14.27
N ALA A 166 -3.05 -7.87 12.98
CA ALA A 166 -3.15 -9.22 12.41
C ALA A 166 -1.79 -9.94 12.36
N PHE A 167 -1.12 -10.04 13.50
CA PHE A 167 0.20 -10.66 13.64
C PHE A 167 0.26 -11.60 14.85
N VAL A 168 0.95 -12.72 14.67
CA VAL A 168 1.44 -13.53 15.78
C VAL A 168 2.94 -13.27 15.91
N ARG A 169 3.33 -12.60 16.99
CA ARG A 169 4.68 -12.03 17.17
C ARG A 169 5.02 -11.07 16.00
N THR A 170 5.93 -11.45 15.11
CA THR A 170 6.34 -10.65 13.93
C THR A 170 5.80 -11.19 12.61
N GLN A 171 5.05 -12.29 12.62
CA GLN A 171 4.54 -12.93 11.41
C GLN A 171 3.11 -12.50 11.13
N PHE A 172 2.85 -12.02 9.93
CA PHE A 172 1.53 -11.63 9.45
C PHE A 172 0.61 -12.85 9.35
N GLN A 173 -0.64 -12.69 9.78
CA GLN A 173 -1.67 -13.73 9.80
C GLN A 173 -2.79 -13.36 8.84
N PHE A 174 -2.82 -13.96 7.66
CA PHE A 174 -3.87 -13.72 6.67
C PHE A 174 -5.26 -14.04 7.20
N HIS A 175 -5.41 -15.11 7.98
CA HIS A 175 -6.70 -15.47 8.57
C HIS A 175 -7.22 -14.38 9.51
N GLU A 176 -6.37 -13.84 10.37
CA GLU A 176 -6.74 -12.74 11.29
C GLU A 176 -7.12 -11.48 10.52
N TYR A 177 -6.36 -11.14 9.47
CA TYR A 177 -6.67 -10.02 8.59
C TYR A 177 -8.04 -10.22 7.91
N ASP A 178 -8.28 -11.38 7.30
CA ASP A 178 -9.51 -11.67 6.56
C ASP A 178 -10.73 -11.75 7.51
N SER A 179 -10.55 -12.19 8.77
CA SER A 179 -11.62 -12.27 9.77
C SER A 179 -12.22 -10.91 10.15
N LEU A 180 -11.52 -9.81 9.87
CA LEU A 180 -11.99 -8.44 10.12
C LEU A 180 -12.96 -7.95 9.04
N PHE A 181 -13.03 -8.59 7.89
CA PHE A 181 -13.83 -8.12 6.76
C PHE A 181 -15.32 -7.90 7.07
N PRO A 182 -16.03 -8.76 7.84
CA PRO A 182 -17.41 -8.50 8.21
C PRO A 182 -17.63 -7.19 8.97
N TYR A 183 -16.65 -6.78 9.77
CA TYR A 183 -16.70 -5.52 10.53
C TYR A 183 -16.43 -4.30 9.67
N VAL A 184 -15.43 -4.40 8.79
CA VAL A 184 -15.01 -3.33 7.90
C VAL A 184 -16.11 -2.93 6.92
N LYS A 185 -16.89 -3.88 6.41
CA LYS A 185 -18.05 -3.60 5.55
C LYS A 185 -19.06 -2.62 6.17
N VAL A 186 -19.06 -2.48 7.48
CA VAL A 186 -20.00 -1.62 8.21
C VAL A 186 -19.36 -0.30 8.66
N GLN A 187 -18.06 -0.29 8.82
CA GLN A 187 -17.34 0.82 9.46
C GLN A 187 -16.60 1.73 8.48
N GLU A 188 -16.17 1.16 7.33
CA GLU A 188 -15.34 1.87 6.37
C GLU A 188 -16.14 2.28 5.12
N PRO A 189 -15.68 3.31 4.39
CA PRO A 189 -16.29 3.71 3.12
C PRO A 189 -16.29 2.58 2.09
N GLU A 190 -17.36 2.50 1.29
CA GLU A 190 -17.54 1.49 0.25
C GLU A 190 -16.34 1.38 -0.69
N SER A 191 -15.76 2.51 -1.09
CA SER A 191 -14.59 2.57 -1.96
C SER A 191 -13.38 1.83 -1.38
N LEU A 192 -13.12 1.97 -0.09
CA LEU A 192 -12.03 1.28 0.60
C LEU A 192 -12.31 -0.21 0.73
N VAL A 193 -13.56 -0.58 1.06
CA VAL A 193 -13.97 -1.98 1.19
C VAL A 193 -13.90 -2.70 -0.16
N CYS A 194 -14.33 -2.06 -1.26
CA CYS A 194 -14.17 -2.58 -2.62
C CYS A 194 -12.69 -2.83 -2.94
N ARG A 195 -11.82 -1.87 -2.66
CA ARG A 195 -10.38 -1.99 -2.92
C ARG A 195 -9.75 -3.13 -2.10
N LEU A 196 -10.13 -3.26 -0.83
CA LEU A 196 -9.66 -4.33 0.05
C LEU A 196 -10.08 -5.70 -0.50
N ALA A 197 -11.38 -5.87 -0.79
CA ALA A 197 -11.91 -7.12 -1.31
C ALA A 197 -11.27 -7.49 -2.65
N LEU A 198 -11.17 -6.53 -3.57
CA LEU A 198 -10.53 -6.72 -4.87
C LEU A 198 -9.07 -7.13 -4.75
N GLY A 199 -8.30 -6.47 -3.88
CA GLY A 199 -6.91 -6.81 -3.64
C GLY A 199 -6.71 -8.24 -3.14
N ARG A 200 -7.62 -8.72 -2.28
CA ARG A 200 -7.61 -10.10 -1.79
C ARG A 200 -8.01 -11.12 -2.85
N LEU A 201 -8.85 -10.74 -3.81
CA LEU A 201 -9.27 -11.61 -4.93
C LEU A 201 -8.25 -11.70 -6.05
N MET A 202 -7.62 -10.58 -6.40
CA MET A 202 -6.62 -10.53 -7.50
C MET A 202 -5.37 -11.36 -7.21
N PHE A 203 -5.00 -11.47 -5.95
CA PHE A 203 -3.83 -12.22 -5.49
C PHE A 203 -4.27 -13.21 -4.41
N PRO A 204 -4.89 -14.33 -4.79
CA PRO A 204 -5.47 -15.25 -3.84
C PRO A 204 -4.38 -15.94 -3.01
N TYR A 205 -4.19 -15.46 -1.82
CA TYR A 205 -3.64 -16.23 -0.73
C TYR A 205 -4.82 -17.00 -0.12
N GLU A 206 -4.68 -18.31 0.12
CA GLU A 206 -5.77 -19.17 0.58
C GLU A 206 -6.55 -18.51 1.74
N SER A 207 -7.85 -18.29 1.54
CA SER A 207 -8.71 -17.60 2.49
C SER A 207 -10.05 -18.27 2.61
N ALA A 208 -10.47 -18.53 3.86
CA ALA A 208 -11.83 -18.99 4.16
C ALA A 208 -12.89 -17.89 3.86
N TYR A 209 -12.48 -16.67 3.62
CA TYR A 209 -13.35 -15.50 3.38
C TYR A 209 -13.49 -15.14 1.90
N GLN A 210 -12.89 -15.90 0.99
CA GLN A 210 -12.90 -15.61 -0.44
C GLN A 210 -14.30 -15.40 -0.99
N ASN A 211 -15.27 -16.25 -0.63
CA ASN A 211 -16.66 -16.09 -1.06
C ASN A 211 -17.27 -14.77 -0.61
N GLN A 212 -16.95 -14.28 0.59
CA GLN A 212 -17.46 -13.01 1.09
C GLN A 212 -16.89 -11.82 0.31
N TYR A 213 -15.62 -11.89 -0.08
CA TYR A 213 -14.99 -10.89 -0.95
C TYR A 213 -15.64 -10.87 -2.33
N GLU A 214 -15.84 -12.06 -2.93
CA GLU A 214 -16.50 -12.18 -4.25
C GLU A 214 -17.93 -11.65 -4.23
N GLU A 215 -18.72 -12.02 -3.23
CA GLU A 215 -20.11 -11.54 -3.08
C GLU A 215 -20.16 -10.02 -2.94
N TYR A 216 -19.22 -9.45 -2.16
CA TYR A 216 -19.16 -8.02 -1.98
C TYR A 216 -18.79 -7.29 -3.27
N VAL A 217 -17.73 -7.72 -3.96
CA VAL A 217 -17.31 -7.13 -5.24
C VAL A 217 -18.37 -7.30 -6.33
N LYS A 218 -19.10 -8.43 -6.36
CA LYS A 218 -20.24 -8.63 -7.27
C LYS A 218 -21.38 -7.65 -7.02
N ALA A 219 -21.67 -7.38 -5.75
CA ALA A 219 -22.73 -6.43 -5.37
C ALA A 219 -22.35 -4.96 -5.64
N HIS A 220 -21.05 -4.64 -5.70
CA HIS A 220 -20.52 -3.28 -5.83
C HIS A 220 -19.59 -3.15 -7.05
N ASN A 221 -19.82 -3.91 -8.11
CA ASN A 221 -18.91 -4.04 -9.25
C ASN A 221 -18.70 -2.72 -10.00
N VAL A 222 -19.73 -1.88 -10.13
CA VAL A 222 -19.65 -0.56 -10.79
C VAL A 222 -18.78 0.39 -9.98
N GLU A 223 -18.96 0.42 -8.65
CA GLU A 223 -18.14 1.23 -7.75
C GLU A 223 -16.68 0.77 -7.76
N ALA A 224 -16.44 -0.54 -7.68
CA ALA A 224 -15.10 -1.11 -7.76
C ALA A 224 -14.39 -0.72 -9.07
N ALA A 225 -15.09 -0.77 -10.20
CA ALA A 225 -14.54 -0.37 -11.50
C ALA A 225 -14.30 1.15 -11.57
N SER A 226 -15.23 1.97 -11.05
CA SER A 226 -15.08 3.44 -10.99
C SER A 226 -13.84 3.83 -10.20
N GLN A 227 -13.70 3.31 -9.01
CA GLN A 227 -12.58 3.58 -8.12
C GLN A 227 -11.23 3.09 -8.69
N ALA A 228 -11.22 1.95 -9.38
CA ALA A 228 -10.02 1.48 -10.07
C ALA A 228 -9.63 2.42 -11.23
N MET A 229 -10.59 2.92 -12.00
CA MET A 229 -10.33 3.92 -13.06
C MET A 229 -9.80 5.24 -12.51
N GLU A 230 -10.38 5.75 -11.42
CA GLU A 230 -9.93 7.00 -10.78
C GLU A 230 -8.48 6.93 -10.31
N ARG A 231 -8.04 5.76 -9.84
CA ARG A 231 -6.65 5.51 -9.44
C ARG A 231 -5.72 5.19 -10.62
N GLY A 232 -6.25 5.07 -11.84
CA GLY A 232 -5.47 4.63 -13.00
C GLY A 232 -5.08 3.15 -12.96
N ALA A 233 -5.74 2.34 -12.11
CA ALA A 233 -5.46 0.92 -11.91
C ALA A 233 -6.13 0.05 -13.00
N GLN A 234 -5.67 0.16 -14.24
CA GLN A 234 -6.28 -0.51 -15.39
C GLN A 234 -6.31 -2.04 -15.25
N GLU A 235 -5.30 -2.64 -14.62
CA GLU A 235 -5.24 -4.09 -14.39
C GLU A 235 -6.35 -4.55 -13.44
N GLU A 236 -6.74 -3.74 -12.46
CA GLU A 236 -7.88 -4.04 -11.57
C GLU A 236 -9.19 -4.06 -12.38
N VAL A 237 -9.38 -3.11 -13.29
CA VAL A 237 -10.57 -3.07 -14.16
C VAL A 237 -10.61 -4.28 -15.09
N ARG A 238 -9.48 -4.66 -15.72
CA ARG A 238 -9.41 -5.86 -16.56
C ARG A 238 -9.74 -7.13 -15.78
N TRP A 239 -9.17 -7.25 -14.59
CA TRP A 239 -9.46 -8.36 -13.70
C TRP A 239 -10.96 -8.44 -13.36
N LEU A 240 -11.58 -7.31 -13.01
CA LEU A 240 -13.03 -7.24 -12.75
C LEU A 240 -13.85 -7.72 -13.95
N LEU A 241 -13.54 -7.23 -15.15
CA LEU A 241 -14.25 -7.61 -16.38
C LEU A 241 -14.11 -9.11 -16.73
N GLU A 242 -13.00 -9.73 -16.33
CA GLU A 242 -12.73 -11.14 -16.59
C GLU A 242 -13.38 -12.07 -15.56
N HIS A 243 -13.40 -11.68 -14.29
CA HIS A 243 -13.75 -12.58 -13.19
C HIS A 243 -15.11 -12.27 -12.54
N ILE A 244 -15.60 -11.04 -12.64
CA ILE A 244 -16.85 -10.61 -12.01
C ILE A 244 -17.92 -10.42 -13.09
N PRO A 245 -19.11 -11.01 -12.92
CA PRO A 245 -20.21 -10.80 -13.86
C PRO A 245 -20.76 -9.38 -13.75
N PHE A 246 -20.94 -8.74 -14.90
CA PHE A 246 -21.64 -7.46 -15.02
C PHE A 246 -22.94 -7.68 -15.80
N SER A 247 -24.03 -7.07 -15.36
CA SER A 247 -25.23 -6.94 -16.18
C SER A 247 -25.00 -6.00 -17.35
N LYS A 248 -25.94 -5.95 -18.29
CA LYS A 248 -25.83 -5.03 -19.42
C LYS A 248 -25.89 -3.57 -18.95
N GLU A 249 -26.75 -3.29 -17.99
CA GLU A 249 -26.98 -1.99 -17.39
C GLU A 249 -25.73 -1.51 -16.61
N GLU A 250 -25.10 -2.39 -15.84
CA GLU A 250 -23.85 -2.09 -15.11
C GLU A 250 -22.70 -1.81 -16.08
N LEU A 251 -22.55 -2.59 -17.16
CA LEU A 251 -21.53 -2.31 -18.18
C LEU A 251 -21.77 -0.96 -18.87
N GLU A 252 -23.03 -0.58 -19.13
CA GLU A 252 -23.35 0.74 -19.70
C GLU A 252 -22.95 1.87 -18.75
N GLN A 253 -23.16 1.68 -17.43
CA GLN A 253 -22.71 2.65 -16.42
C GLN A 253 -21.17 2.76 -16.39
N VAL A 254 -20.47 1.63 -16.35
CA VAL A 254 -18.99 1.62 -16.35
C VAL A 254 -18.42 2.27 -17.61
N ILE A 255 -19.01 2.01 -18.80
CA ILE A 255 -18.61 2.65 -20.05
C ILE A 255 -18.84 4.15 -19.98
N SER A 256 -19.97 4.61 -19.43
CA SER A 256 -20.26 6.04 -19.28
C SER A 256 -19.24 6.72 -18.35
N LEU A 257 -18.88 6.07 -17.24
CA LEU A 257 -17.84 6.56 -16.33
C LEU A 257 -16.47 6.62 -17.02
N ALA A 258 -16.11 5.60 -17.79
CA ALA A 258 -14.85 5.57 -18.53
C ALA A 258 -14.74 6.66 -19.61
N VAL A 259 -15.85 6.94 -20.32
CA VAL A 259 -15.89 7.99 -21.36
C VAL A 259 -15.77 9.39 -20.77
N ASN A 260 -16.39 9.62 -19.62
CA ASN A 260 -16.45 10.93 -18.99
C ASN A 260 -15.34 11.18 -17.94
N GLY A 261 -14.49 10.18 -17.67
CA GLY A 261 -13.48 10.20 -16.63
C GLY A 261 -12.10 9.68 -17.09
N PRO A 262 -11.25 9.29 -16.15
CA PRO A 262 -9.87 8.86 -16.44
C PRO A 262 -9.77 7.48 -17.11
N GLY A 263 -10.88 6.75 -17.26
CA GLY A 263 -10.94 5.42 -17.87
C GLY A 263 -10.94 5.37 -19.40
N GLY A 264 -10.67 6.47 -20.11
CA GLY A 264 -10.78 6.57 -21.56
C GLY A 264 -10.02 5.50 -22.35
N SER A 265 -8.86 5.07 -21.86
CA SER A 265 -8.06 3.99 -22.47
C SER A 265 -8.74 2.62 -22.44
N LEU A 266 -9.69 2.39 -21.54
CA LEU A 266 -10.42 1.12 -21.38
C LEU A 266 -11.73 1.06 -22.17
N VAL A 267 -12.17 2.14 -22.76
CA VAL A 267 -13.48 2.22 -23.45
C VAL A 267 -13.62 1.15 -24.54
N SER A 268 -12.56 0.90 -25.32
CA SER A 268 -12.58 -0.13 -26.36
C SER A 268 -12.78 -1.53 -25.79
N GLU A 269 -12.08 -1.86 -24.71
CA GLU A 269 -12.17 -3.17 -24.02
C GLU A 269 -13.59 -3.38 -23.41
N LEU A 270 -14.14 -2.35 -22.78
CA LEU A 270 -15.48 -2.34 -22.22
C LEU A 270 -16.57 -2.53 -23.30
N MET A 271 -16.43 -1.86 -24.44
CA MET A 271 -17.33 -2.01 -25.59
C MET A 271 -17.27 -3.42 -26.19
N ASP A 272 -16.08 -4.02 -26.25
CA ASP A 272 -15.90 -5.40 -26.72
C ASP A 272 -16.54 -6.40 -25.76
N GLN A 273 -16.43 -6.19 -24.46
CA GLN A 273 -17.10 -7.02 -23.44
C GLN A 273 -18.63 -6.96 -23.61
N LYS A 274 -19.19 -5.76 -23.78
CA LYS A 274 -20.62 -5.56 -24.05
C LYS A 274 -21.07 -6.29 -25.32
N ARG A 275 -20.29 -6.26 -26.41
CA ARG A 275 -20.57 -6.98 -27.66
C ARG A 275 -20.59 -8.50 -27.47
N LYS A 276 -19.63 -9.06 -26.72
CA LYS A 276 -19.56 -10.49 -26.42
C LYS A 276 -20.83 -10.97 -25.71
N GLN A 277 -21.33 -10.22 -24.72
CA GLN A 277 -22.59 -10.55 -24.03
C GLN A 277 -23.80 -10.51 -24.96
N GLY A 278 -23.87 -9.56 -25.89
CA GLY A 278 -24.96 -9.44 -26.86
C GLY A 278 -24.99 -10.61 -27.88
N SER A 279 -23.82 -11.15 -28.25
CA SER A 279 -23.69 -12.23 -29.22
C SER A 279 -24.11 -13.60 -28.67
N VAL A 280 -23.91 -13.84 -27.38
CA VAL A 280 -24.30 -15.10 -26.70
C VAL A 280 -25.83 -15.27 -26.68
N LYS A 281 -26.61 -14.19 -26.53
CA LYS A 281 -28.08 -14.24 -26.60
C LYS A 281 -28.62 -14.59 -27.99
N ARG A 282 -27.96 -14.18 -29.08
CA ARG A 282 -28.41 -14.50 -30.46
C ARG A 282 -28.24 -15.96 -30.83
N ARG A 283 -27.28 -16.70 -30.29
CA ARG A 283 -27.06 -18.13 -30.55
C ARG A 283 -28.06 -19.07 -29.85
N ARG A 284 -28.77 -18.62 -28.81
CA ARG A 284 -29.79 -19.43 -28.11
C ARG A 284 -31.19 -19.41 -28.75
N PHE A 285 -31.42 -18.62 -29.81
CA PHE A 285 -32.70 -18.52 -30.52
C PHE A 285 -32.69 -19.16 -31.91
N GLN A 286 -31.70 -20.00 -32.22
CA GLN A 286 -31.66 -20.81 -33.46
C GLN A 286 -31.57 -22.30 -33.10
N LEU A 287 -32.64 -22.83 -32.50
CA LEU A 287 -32.97 -24.27 -32.49
C LEU A 287 -34.48 -24.41 -32.35
#